data_df06c15e7659552d9a2adc3c565c77cd
#
_entry.id   df06c15e7659552d9a2adc3c565c77cd
#
_cell.length_a   1.000
_cell.length_b   1.000
_cell.length_c   1.000
_cell.angle_alpha   90.00
_cell.angle_beta   90.00
_cell.angle_gamma   90.00
#
_symmetry.space_group_name_H-M   'P 1'
#
loop_
_entity.id
_entity.type
_entity.pdbx_description
1 polymer ?
#
loop_
_entity_poly.entity_id
_entity_poly.type
_entity_poly.pdbx_seq_one_letter_code
_entity_poly.pdbx_strand_id
1 'polypeptide(L)'
;MIFGNSGYLLHIIIFSAALCGFIVYYAFFRRKMTEKLFGDFRRVGGRKRILASEIIFVSAVIVSSIALLRPQYGEELTMRPVKGKDVVIVIDVSRSMLGDDVTPSRLDRAKAAVKLLRENAQGRYAIIIFAGEAFMLCPLTDDAEAFSAFIDSISTQSIGTQGTDIGKALAKAYQLIAKKELADKFVYLISDGEDHGGNAEAAAEKLKAEGITVYTSSVGKDSGSSVYLNEDDKQVLRGDDGEV
;
A
#
# COMPACT_ATOMS: atom_id res chain seq x y z
N MET A 1 -9.15 12.57 -19.48
CA MET A 1 -9.84 11.48 -20.18
C MET A 1 -8.76 10.63 -20.80
N ILE A 2 -8.56 9.41 -20.32
CA ILE A 2 -7.53 8.48 -20.81
C ILE A 2 -8.27 7.38 -21.57
N PHE A 3 -7.78 7.04 -22.76
CA PHE A 3 -8.33 5.93 -23.53
C PHE A 3 -7.53 4.66 -23.21
N GLY A 4 -8.20 3.65 -22.66
CA GLY A 4 -7.55 2.39 -22.25
C GLY A 4 -6.87 1.63 -23.38
N ASN A 5 -7.26 1.88 -24.64
CA ASN A 5 -6.73 1.24 -25.84
C ASN A 5 -6.05 2.23 -26.80
N SER A 6 -5.29 3.17 -26.29
CA SER A 6 -4.62 4.20 -27.11
C SER A 6 -3.74 3.64 -28.23
N GLY A 7 -3.09 2.48 -28.02
CA GLY A 7 -2.26 1.82 -29.03
C GLY A 7 -3.02 1.30 -30.27
N TYR A 8 -4.32 1.07 -30.13
CA TYR A 8 -5.18 0.59 -31.22
C TYR A 8 -6.07 1.68 -31.81
N LEU A 9 -5.96 2.91 -31.35
CA LEU A 9 -6.81 4.03 -31.74
C LEU A 9 -6.81 4.22 -33.26
N LEU A 10 -5.64 4.19 -33.89
CA LEU A 10 -5.48 4.31 -35.34
C LEU A 10 -6.20 3.17 -36.10
N HIS A 11 -6.08 1.94 -35.62
CA HIS A 11 -6.69 0.77 -36.25
C HIS A 11 -8.23 0.81 -36.13
N ILE A 12 -8.76 1.25 -34.99
CA ILE A 12 -10.20 1.41 -34.76
C ILE A 12 -10.75 2.48 -35.69
N ILE A 13 -10.06 3.61 -35.86
CA ILE A 13 -10.46 4.69 -36.76
C ILE A 13 -10.47 4.22 -38.22
N ILE A 14 -9.40 3.56 -38.66
CA ILE A 14 -9.31 3.04 -40.04
C ILE A 14 -10.40 2.01 -40.31
N PHE A 15 -10.63 1.08 -39.38
CA PHE A 15 -11.66 0.06 -39.52
C PHE A 15 -13.07 0.65 -39.57
N SER A 16 -13.41 1.59 -38.70
CA SER A 16 -14.71 2.25 -38.70
C SER A 16 -14.93 3.12 -39.95
N ALA A 17 -13.90 3.81 -40.41
CA ALA A 17 -13.95 4.57 -41.66
C ALA A 17 -14.19 3.66 -42.90
N ALA A 18 -13.46 2.52 -42.97
CA ALA A 18 -13.65 1.55 -44.03
C ALA A 18 -15.06 0.94 -44.02
N LEU A 19 -15.57 0.60 -42.82
CA LEU A 19 -16.93 0.06 -42.68
C LEU A 19 -17.99 1.09 -43.06
N CYS A 20 -17.87 2.35 -42.68
CA CYS A 20 -18.74 3.42 -43.11
C CYS A 20 -18.72 3.62 -44.64
N GLY A 21 -17.52 3.63 -45.23
CA GLY A 21 -17.34 3.70 -46.69
C GLY A 21 -18.01 2.54 -47.43
N PHE A 22 -17.87 1.31 -46.92
CA PHE A 22 -18.56 0.15 -47.45
C PHE A 22 -20.08 0.24 -47.39
N ILE A 23 -20.62 0.73 -46.30
CA ILE A 23 -22.08 0.94 -46.09
C ILE A 23 -22.62 1.95 -47.12
N VAL A 24 -21.93 3.08 -47.26
CA VAL A 24 -22.31 4.12 -48.22
C VAL A 24 -22.25 3.59 -49.65
N TYR A 25 -21.19 2.84 -50.00
CA TYR A 25 -21.06 2.20 -51.29
C TYR A 25 -22.17 1.19 -51.55
N TYR A 26 -22.49 0.34 -50.57
CA TYR A 26 -23.55 -0.66 -50.65
C TYR A 26 -24.92 0.01 -50.79
N ALA A 27 -25.20 1.08 -50.07
CA ALA A 27 -26.44 1.86 -50.21
C ALA A 27 -26.58 2.50 -51.56
N PHE A 28 -25.51 3.05 -52.13
CA PHE A 28 -25.47 3.58 -53.49
C PHE A 28 -25.69 2.50 -54.56
N PHE A 29 -24.99 1.36 -54.44
CA PHE A 29 -25.13 0.23 -55.33
C PHE A 29 -26.56 -0.34 -55.30
N ARG A 30 -27.14 -0.51 -54.12
CA ARG A 30 -28.53 -0.96 -53.94
C ARG A 30 -29.51 0.00 -54.57
N ARG A 31 -29.33 1.31 -54.45
CA ARG A 31 -30.18 2.33 -55.09
C ARG A 31 -30.12 2.20 -56.60
N LYS A 32 -28.94 2.05 -57.15
CA LYS A 32 -28.75 1.91 -58.61
C LYS A 32 -29.34 0.58 -59.15
N MET A 33 -29.27 -0.51 -58.40
CA MET A 33 -29.86 -1.80 -58.74
C MET A 33 -31.41 -1.76 -58.69
N THR A 34 -31.97 -1.15 -57.63
CA THR A 34 -33.44 -1.03 -57.48
C THR A 34 -34.04 -0.14 -58.54
N GLU A 35 -33.35 0.91 -58.97
CA GLU A 35 -33.79 1.74 -60.10
C GLU A 35 -33.83 0.97 -61.43
N LYS A 36 -32.83 0.07 -61.65
CA LYS A 36 -32.78 -0.75 -62.88
C LYS A 36 -33.79 -1.90 -62.93
N LEU A 37 -34.12 -2.50 -61.77
CA LEU A 37 -34.94 -3.70 -61.70
C LEU A 37 -36.45 -3.40 -61.53
N PHE A 38 -36.82 -2.33 -60.85
CA PHE A 38 -38.22 -2.07 -60.44
C PHE A 38 -38.82 -0.77 -60.96
N GLY A 39 -38.17 -0.06 -61.87
CA GLY A 39 -38.73 1.16 -62.45
C GLY A 39 -39.20 2.17 -61.37
N ASP A 40 -40.24 2.90 -61.64
CA ASP A 40 -40.71 4.03 -60.83
C ASP A 40 -41.50 3.63 -59.56
N PHE A 41 -41.09 2.56 -58.83
CA PHE A 41 -41.69 2.12 -57.58
C PHE A 41 -41.42 3.11 -56.40
N ARG A 42 -40.97 4.31 -56.74
CA ARG A 42 -40.53 5.37 -55.82
C ARG A 42 -41.66 6.14 -55.09
N ARG A 43 -42.93 5.86 -55.37
CA ARG A 43 -44.00 6.74 -54.97
C ARG A 43 -44.63 6.50 -53.60
N VAL A 44 -44.31 5.46 -52.87
CA VAL A 44 -45.00 5.19 -51.60
C VAL A 44 -43.99 4.98 -50.44
N GLY A 45 -43.78 6.03 -49.64
CA GLY A 45 -43.32 5.94 -48.22
C GLY A 45 -41.94 5.27 -47.94
N GLY A 46 -41.37 4.56 -48.90
CA GLY A 46 -40.15 3.72 -48.71
C GLY A 46 -38.84 4.51 -48.51
N ARG A 47 -38.74 5.71 -49.13
CA ARG A 47 -37.47 6.48 -49.12
C ARG A 47 -37.12 7.00 -47.72
N LYS A 48 -38.11 7.45 -46.95
CA LYS A 48 -37.89 7.94 -45.55
C LYS A 48 -37.46 6.77 -44.63
N ARG A 49 -38.05 5.57 -44.77
CA ARG A 49 -37.72 4.39 -43.98
C ARG A 49 -36.30 3.86 -44.31
N ILE A 50 -35.91 3.90 -45.57
CA ILE A 50 -34.56 3.47 -46.02
C ILE A 50 -33.51 4.46 -45.47
N LEU A 51 -33.74 5.77 -45.61
CA LEU A 51 -32.83 6.79 -45.04
C LEU A 51 -32.72 6.66 -43.51
N ALA A 52 -33.82 6.44 -42.80
CA ALA A 52 -33.84 6.25 -41.36
C ALA A 52 -33.02 5.01 -40.96
N SER A 53 -33.17 3.89 -41.67
CA SER A 53 -32.37 2.66 -41.36
C SER A 53 -30.89 2.86 -41.61
N GLU A 54 -30.49 3.58 -42.66
CA GLU A 54 -29.08 3.89 -42.94
C GLU A 54 -28.48 4.80 -41.84
N ILE A 55 -29.20 5.81 -41.39
CA ILE A 55 -28.78 6.71 -40.29
C ILE A 55 -28.63 5.93 -39.00
N ILE A 56 -29.58 5.07 -38.62
CA ILE A 56 -29.53 4.26 -37.41
C ILE A 56 -28.31 3.33 -37.45
N PHE A 57 -28.02 2.72 -38.60
CA PHE A 57 -26.90 1.81 -38.73
C PHE A 57 -25.56 2.54 -38.62
N VAL A 58 -25.40 3.70 -39.24
CA VAL A 58 -24.18 4.53 -39.13
C VAL A 58 -23.99 5.02 -37.70
N SER A 59 -25.06 5.46 -37.03
CA SER A 59 -24.97 5.88 -35.64
C SER A 59 -24.57 4.72 -34.70
N ALA A 60 -25.08 3.52 -34.94
CA ALA A 60 -24.70 2.34 -34.18
C ALA A 60 -23.19 1.99 -34.33
N VAL A 61 -22.64 2.11 -35.55
CA VAL A 61 -21.21 1.91 -35.80
C VAL A 61 -20.37 2.95 -35.08
N ILE A 62 -20.78 4.22 -35.09
CA ILE A 62 -20.07 5.30 -34.39
C ILE A 62 -20.06 5.04 -32.88
N VAL A 63 -21.23 4.72 -32.30
CA VAL A 63 -21.34 4.43 -30.86
C VAL A 63 -20.50 3.21 -30.47
N SER A 64 -20.54 2.14 -31.28
CA SER A 64 -19.70 0.96 -31.04
C SER A 64 -18.21 1.29 -31.11
N SER A 65 -17.78 2.14 -32.04
CA SER A 65 -16.39 2.58 -32.15
C SER A 65 -15.96 3.38 -30.92
N ILE A 66 -16.80 4.25 -30.40
CA ILE A 66 -16.55 4.99 -29.17
C ILE A 66 -16.47 4.04 -27.96
N ALA A 67 -17.36 3.04 -27.90
CA ALA A 67 -17.35 2.05 -26.82
C ALA A 67 -16.06 1.19 -26.83
N LEU A 68 -15.54 0.84 -28.01
CA LEU A 68 -14.27 0.10 -28.17
C LEU A 68 -13.04 0.91 -27.68
N LEU A 69 -13.10 2.23 -27.71
CA LEU A 69 -12.05 3.10 -27.18
C LEU A 69 -11.96 3.05 -25.66
N ARG A 70 -12.94 2.46 -24.97
CA ARG A 70 -12.99 2.36 -23.49
C ARG A 70 -12.65 3.69 -22.82
N PRO A 71 -13.45 4.76 -23.00
CA PRO A 71 -13.21 6.01 -22.29
C PRO A 71 -13.26 5.75 -20.78
N GLN A 72 -12.10 5.81 -20.12
CA GLN A 72 -11.98 5.63 -18.67
C GLN A 72 -12.20 6.99 -18.02
N TYR A 73 -13.30 7.10 -17.31
CA TYR A 73 -13.52 8.15 -16.32
C TYR A 73 -13.05 7.55 -14.99
N GLY A 74 -11.77 7.61 -14.71
CA GLY A 74 -11.20 7.23 -13.43
C GLY A 74 -10.39 8.40 -12.92
N GLU A 75 -10.38 8.59 -11.63
CA GLU A 75 -9.30 9.35 -11.01
C GLU A 75 -8.01 8.62 -11.38
N GLU A 76 -7.13 9.27 -12.14
CA GLU A 76 -5.74 8.89 -12.05
C GLU A 76 -5.44 8.88 -10.55
N LEU A 77 -5.05 7.72 -10.05
CA LEU A 77 -4.25 7.68 -8.86
C LEU A 77 -2.94 8.40 -9.24
N THR A 78 -3.02 9.70 -9.43
CA THR A 78 -1.87 10.56 -9.34
C THR A 78 -1.34 10.25 -7.94
N MET A 79 -0.30 9.42 -7.89
CA MET A 79 0.60 9.47 -6.76
C MET A 79 1.07 10.93 -6.71
N ARG A 80 0.26 11.78 -6.04
CA ARG A 80 0.77 13.07 -5.61
C ARG A 80 2.00 12.68 -4.82
N PRO A 81 3.18 13.20 -5.13
CA PRO A 81 4.28 13.12 -4.21
C PRO A 81 3.81 13.95 -2.99
N VAL A 82 3.03 13.30 -2.14
CA VAL A 82 2.88 13.79 -0.78
C VAL A 82 4.32 13.71 -0.30
N LYS A 83 4.94 14.83 0.01
CA LYS A 83 6.10 14.87 0.88
C LYS A 83 5.64 14.24 2.20
N GLY A 84 5.52 12.92 2.14
CA GLY A 84 5.03 12.11 3.24
C GLY A 84 6.21 11.78 4.11
N LYS A 85 5.96 11.59 5.37
CA LYS A 85 6.91 11.01 6.30
C LYS A 85 6.76 9.50 6.24
N ASP A 86 7.87 8.79 6.08
CA ASP A 86 7.94 7.34 6.25
C ASP A 86 8.54 7.06 7.63
N VAL A 87 7.75 6.47 8.50
CA VAL A 87 8.13 6.18 9.88
C VAL A 87 8.16 4.66 10.08
N VAL A 88 9.32 4.13 10.44
CA VAL A 88 9.45 2.72 10.84
C VAL A 88 9.49 2.66 12.35
N ILE A 89 8.47 2.07 12.93
CA ILE A 89 8.41 1.77 14.36
C ILE A 89 9.13 0.45 14.60
N VAL A 90 10.07 0.44 15.51
CA VAL A 90 10.86 -0.73 15.91
C VAL A 90 10.59 -0.99 17.37
N ILE A 91 9.89 -2.07 17.68
CA ILE A 91 9.41 -2.40 19.03
C ILE A 91 10.12 -3.64 19.55
N ASP A 92 10.72 -3.51 20.71
CA ASP A 92 11.24 -4.61 21.47
C ASP A 92 10.11 -5.49 22.02
N VAL A 93 10.21 -6.79 21.78
CA VAL A 93 9.28 -7.80 22.31
C VAL A 93 10.02 -8.88 23.10
N SER A 94 11.23 -8.57 23.58
CA SER A 94 11.97 -9.42 24.53
C SER A 94 11.19 -9.62 25.83
N ARG A 95 11.56 -10.62 26.60
CA ARG A 95 10.87 -10.92 27.88
C ARG A 95 10.96 -9.80 28.90
N SER A 96 12.04 -9.03 28.88
CA SER A 96 12.20 -7.86 29.77
C SER A 96 11.08 -6.82 29.58
N MET A 97 10.44 -6.78 28.40
CA MET A 97 9.29 -5.92 28.12
C MET A 97 8.00 -6.34 28.84
N LEU A 98 7.97 -7.51 29.53
CA LEU A 98 6.91 -7.90 30.46
C LEU A 98 7.06 -7.27 31.84
N GLY A 99 8.14 -6.53 32.11
CA GLY A 99 8.37 -5.87 33.38
C GLY A 99 7.17 -5.03 33.83
N ASP A 100 6.87 -5.14 35.13
CA ASP A 100 5.71 -4.50 35.80
C ASP A 100 6.07 -3.22 36.57
N ASP A 101 7.32 -2.76 36.43
CA ASP A 101 7.77 -1.48 36.98
C ASP A 101 6.99 -0.28 36.44
N VAL A 102 6.33 -0.45 35.29
CA VAL A 102 5.39 0.51 34.70
C VAL A 102 4.06 -0.18 34.41
N THR A 103 2.95 0.46 34.71
CA THR A 103 1.61 -0.08 34.57
C THR A 103 1.04 0.27 33.19
N PRO A 104 0.42 -0.66 32.41
CA PRO A 104 0.18 -2.09 32.76
C PRO A 104 1.43 -2.97 32.60
N SER A 105 2.22 -2.82 31.53
CA SER A 105 3.54 -3.42 31.27
C SER A 105 4.38 -2.47 30.42
N ARG A 106 5.69 -2.75 30.29
CA ARG A 106 6.56 -1.98 29.38
C ARG A 106 6.05 -2.07 27.95
N LEU A 107 5.69 -3.28 27.50
CA LEU A 107 5.18 -3.51 26.13
C LEU A 107 3.87 -2.77 25.88
N ASP A 108 2.92 -2.80 26.82
CA ASP A 108 1.64 -2.09 26.65
C ASP A 108 1.85 -0.57 26.60
N ARG A 109 2.79 -0.04 27.36
CA ARG A 109 3.17 1.38 27.26
C ARG A 109 3.78 1.72 25.91
N ALA A 110 4.63 0.85 25.37
CA ALA A 110 5.19 1.02 24.04
C ALA A 110 4.09 1.04 22.98
N LYS A 111 3.14 0.10 23.04
CA LYS A 111 1.98 0.05 22.14
C LYS A 111 1.15 1.32 22.21
N ALA A 112 0.83 1.79 23.43
CA ALA A 112 0.05 3.01 23.63
C ALA A 112 0.77 4.25 23.08
N ALA A 113 2.08 4.37 23.30
CA ALA A 113 2.88 5.48 22.76
C ALA A 113 2.89 5.49 21.22
N VAL A 114 2.98 4.33 20.60
CA VAL A 114 2.96 4.21 19.14
C VAL A 114 1.60 4.57 18.55
N LYS A 115 0.51 4.15 19.18
CA LYS A 115 -0.85 4.56 18.78
C LYS A 115 -1.02 6.07 18.85
N LEU A 116 -0.60 6.68 19.95
CA LEU A 116 -0.66 8.13 20.12
C LEU A 116 0.21 8.87 19.08
N LEU A 117 1.40 8.36 18.78
CA LEU A 117 2.25 8.91 17.71
C LEU A 117 1.53 8.88 16.36
N ARG A 118 0.88 7.77 16.03
CA ARG A 118 0.16 7.59 14.76
C ARG A 118 -1.04 8.54 14.64
N GLU A 119 -1.78 8.77 15.73
CA GLU A 119 -2.92 9.70 15.78
C GLU A 119 -2.50 11.15 15.55
N ASN A 120 -1.34 11.55 16.07
CA ASN A 120 -0.87 12.94 16.05
C ASN A 120 0.04 13.29 14.86
N ALA A 121 0.49 12.32 14.08
CA ALA A 121 1.41 12.55 12.98
C ALA A 121 0.95 11.88 11.68
N GLN A 122 0.81 12.68 10.63
CA GLN A 122 0.49 12.16 9.29
C GLN A 122 1.73 11.54 8.63
N GLY A 123 1.52 10.43 7.90
CA GLY A 123 2.60 9.73 7.21
C GLY A 123 2.26 8.26 6.98
N ARG A 124 3.20 7.54 6.36
CA ARG A 124 3.13 6.08 6.27
C ARG A 124 3.93 5.47 7.41
N TYR A 125 3.40 4.44 7.99
CA TYR A 125 3.99 3.76 9.14
C TYR A 125 4.23 2.30 8.83
N ALA A 126 5.35 1.76 9.28
CA ALA A 126 5.65 0.34 9.28
C ALA A 126 5.98 -0.12 10.69
N ILE A 127 5.82 -1.40 10.97
CA ILE A 127 6.15 -2.00 12.26
C ILE A 127 7.17 -3.11 12.05
N ILE A 128 8.25 -3.02 12.78
CA ILE A 128 9.23 -4.07 12.98
C ILE A 128 9.20 -4.45 14.45
N ILE A 129 9.08 -5.72 14.75
CA ILE A 129 9.25 -6.27 16.09
C ILE A 129 10.60 -6.97 16.17
N PHE A 130 11.24 -6.92 17.32
CA PHE A 130 12.53 -7.58 17.51
C PHE A 130 12.71 -8.12 18.93
N ALA A 131 13.55 -9.13 19.02
CA ALA A 131 14.12 -9.71 20.21
C ALA A 131 15.53 -10.19 19.83
N GLY A 132 15.85 -11.48 19.92
CA GLY A 132 17.10 -12.04 19.33
C GLY A 132 17.14 -12.01 17.79
N GLU A 133 15.98 -11.86 17.15
CA GLU A 133 15.78 -11.68 15.70
C GLU A 133 14.83 -10.52 15.43
N ALA A 134 14.79 -10.01 14.17
CA ALA A 134 13.95 -8.90 13.80
C ALA A 134 13.04 -9.25 12.60
N PHE A 135 11.73 -8.99 12.75
CA PHE A 135 10.71 -9.29 11.75
C PHE A 135 9.86 -8.07 11.41
N MET A 136 9.54 -7.91 10.14
CA MET A 136 8.57 -6.92 9.71
C MET A 136 7.16 -7.47 9.95
N LEU A 137 6.43 -6.84 10.87
CA LEU A 137 5.05 -7.20 11.19
C LEU A 137 4.06 -6.48 10.28
N CYS A 138 4.29 -5.19 10.01
CA CYS A 138 3.45 -4.38 9.16
C CYS A 138 4.31 -3.63 8.13
N PRO A 139 4.04 -3.76 6.82
CA PRO A 139 4.70 -2.94 5.81
C PRO A 139 4.27 -1.48 5.90
N LEU A 140 4.97 -0.58 5.19
CA LEU A 140 4.59 0.83 5.14
C LEU A 140 3.15 1.00 4.64
N THR A 141 2.27 1.53 5.50
CA THR A 141 0.87 1.79 5.23
C THR A 141 0.45 3.16 5.76
N ASP A 142 -0.52 3.80 5.13
CA ASP A 142 -1.24 4.98 5.58
C ASP A 142 -2.57 4.62 6.28
N ASP A 143 -2.99 3.37 6.19
CA ASP A 143 -4.18 2.85 6.85
C ASP A 143 -3.98 2.78 8.37
N ALA A 144 -4.68 3.66 9.10
CA ALA A 144 -4.58 3.75 10.55
C ALA A 144 -5.25 2.58 11.27
N GLU A 145 -6.33 2.03 10.71
CA GLU A 145 -7.06 0.91 11.31
C GLU A 145 -6.25 -0.38 11.20
N ALA A 146 -5.74 -0.67 10.02
CA ALA A 146 -4.85 -1.82 9.80
C ALA A 146 -3.60 -1.72 10.68
N PHE A 147 -2.97 -0.54 10.76
CA PHE A 147 -1.81 -0.30 11.62
C PHE A 147 -2.12 -0.57 13.09
N SER A 148 -3.26 -0.06 13.61
CA SER A 148 -3.68 -0.29 14.99
C SER A 148 -3.91 -1.77 15.29
N ALA A 149 -4.54 -2.51 14.36
CA ALA A 149 -4.76 -3.94 14.51
C ALA A 149 -3.43 -4.71 14.62
N PHE A 150 -2.42 -4.34 13.83
CA PHE A 150 -1.08 -4.93 13.97
C PHE A 150 -0.45 -4.62 15.33
N ILE A 151 -0.54 -3.37 15.82
CA ILE A 151 -0.04 -3.03 17.16
C ILE A 151 -0.71 -3.87 18.24
N ASP A 152 -2.03 -4.07 18.16
CA ASP A 152 -2.77 -4.86 19.15
C ASP A 152 -2.36 -6.35 19.14
N SER A 153 -1.95 -6.87 18.00
CA SER A 153 -1.50 -8.27 17.86
C SER A 153 -0.09 -8.54 18.41
N ILE A 154 0.69 -7.51 18.77
CA ILE A 154 2.05 -7.69 19.29
C ILE A 154 2.03 -8.33 20.66
N SER A 155 2.83 -9.36 20.86
CA SER A 155 3.12 -9.97 22.17
C SER A 155 4.59 -10.40 22.25
N THR A 156 5.06 -10.67 23.44
CA THR A 156 6.42 -11.19 23.65
C THR A 156 6.62 -12.61 23.10
N GLN A 157 5.54 -13.29 22.78
CA GLN A 157 5.54 -14.59 22.12
C GLN A 157 5.59 -14.49 20.59
N SER A 158 5.51 -13.28 20.02
CA SER A 158 5.54 -13.07 18.57
C SER A 158 6.89 -13.49 17.94
N ILE A 159 7.95 -13.59 18.72
CA ILE A 159 9.28 -14.03 18.28
C ILE A 159 9.74 -15.19 19.17
N GLY A 160 10.06 -16.32 18.56
CA GLY A 160 10.51 -17.52 19.27
C GLY A 160 11.93 -17.38 19.82
N THR A 161 12.81 -16.62 19.16
CA THR A 161 14.21 -16.43 19.56
C THR A 161 14.29 -15.30 20.57
N GLN A 162 14.56 -15.63 21.82
CA GLN A 162 14.72 -14.66 22.89
C GLN A 162 16.09 -13.97 22.84
N GLY A 163 16.22 -12.88 23.57
CA GLY A 163 17.39 -11.99 23.56
C GLY A 163 17.00 -10.63 23.00
N THR A 164 17.98 -9.73 22.84
CA THR A 164 17.75 -8.39 22.32
C THR A 164 18.90 -8.04 21.38
N ASP A 165 18.61 -7.86 20.08
CA ASP A 165 19.58 -7.47 19.05
C ASP A 165 19.08 -6.23 18.31
N ILE A 166 19.43 -5.07 18.84
CA ILE A 166 19.07 -3.76 18.27
C ILE A 166 19.72 -3.59 16.89
N GLY A 167 20.90 -4.12 16.69
CA GLY A 167 21.62 -4.03 15.41
C GLY A 167 20.85 -4.69 14.27
N LYS A 168 20.30 -5.90 14.48
CA LYS A 168 19.44 -6.58 13.49
C LYS A 168 18.16 -5.79 13.23
N ALA A 169 17.55 -5.23 14.28
CA ALA A 169 16.34 -4.46 14.17
C ALA A 169 16.53 -3.19 13.30
N LEU A 170 17.58 -2.43 13.55
CA LEU A 170 17.95 -1.25 12.75
C LEU A 170 18.36 -1.62 11.32
N ALA A 171 19.09 -2.72 11.13
CA ALA A 171 19.43 -3.23 9.80
C ALA A 171 18.16 -3.61 8.99
N LYS A 172 17.15 -4.17 9.65
CA LYS A 172 15.86 -4.48 9.04
C LYS A 172 15.09 -3.20 8.66
N ALA A 173 15.11 -2.19 9.53
CA ALA A 173 14.52 -0.89 9.25
C ALA A 173 15.21 -0.22 8.04
N TYR A 174 16.52 -0.27 7.98
CA TYR A 174 17.30 0.22 6.85
C TYR A 174 16.86 -0.45 5.52
N GLN A 175 16.77 -1.77 5.49
CA GLN A 175 16.33 -2.51 4.29
C GLN A 175 14.94 -2.08 3.80
N LEU A 176 14.05 -1.70 4.73
CA LEU A 176 12.69 -1.33 4.43
C LEU A 176 12.57 0.06 3.78
N ILE A 177 13.36 1.04 4.25
CA ILE A 177 13.16 2.45 3.86
C ILE A 177 14.30 3.09 3.08
N ALA A 178 15.51 2.53 3.07
CA ALA A 178 16.67 3.15 2.42
C ALA A 178 16.44 3.45 0.93
N LYS A 179 15.78 2.57 0.20
CA LYS A 179 15.55 2.66 -1.25
C LYS A 179 14.39 3.55 -1.68
N LYS A 180 13.66 4.19 -0.75
CA LYS A 180 12.47 5.00 -1.08
C LYS A 180 12.85 6.48 -1.17
N GLU A 181 12.72 7.09 -2.36
CA GLU A 181 13.39 8.34 -2.71
C GLU A 181 12.65 9.65 -2.34
N LEU A 182 11.38 9.62 -1.93
CA LEU A 182 10.53 10.84 -1.96
C LEU A 182 9.96 11.27 -0.60
N ALA A 183 10.36 10.66 0.51
CA ALA A 183 9.81 10.97 1.83
C ALA A 183 10.92 11.27 2.85
N ASP A 184 10.61 12.12 3.82
CA ASP A 184 11.42 12.24 5.03
C ASP A 184 11.32 10.91 5.79
N LYS A 185 12.46 10.34 6.18
CA LYS A 185 12.56 8.98 6.72
C LYS A 185 12.94 9.02 8.19
N PHE A 186 12.16 8.30 8.99
CA PHE A 186 12.37 8.21 10.43
C PHE A 186 12.31 6.77 10.90
N VAL A 187 13.15 6.43 11.86
CA VAL A 187 13.09 5.20 12.63
C VAL A 187 12.81 5.58 14.09
N TYR A 188 11.81 4.97 14.69
CA TYR A 188 11.47 5.16 16.10
C TYR A 188 11.64 3.83 16.84
N LEU A 189 12.74 3.72 17.61
CA LEU A 189 13.10 2.53 18.37
C LEU A 189 12.55 2.65 19.79
N ILE A 190 11.84 1.63 20.24
CA ILE A 190 11.32 1.50 21.60
C ILE A 190 11.86 0.20 22.20
N SER A 191 12.62 0.31 23.28
CA SER A 191 13.23 -0.79 24.01
C SER A 191 13.44 -0.39 25.47
N ASP A 192 13.72 -1.33 26.33
CA ASP A 192 14.16 -1.05 27.72
C ASP A 192 15.67 -0.75 27.81
N GLY A 193 16.38 -0.81 26.68
CA GLY A 193 17.77 -0.38 26.58
C GLY A 193 18.80 -1.52 26.65
N GLU A 194 18.38 -2.77 26.88
CA GLU A 194 19.29 -3.91 26.84
C GLU A 194 19.67 -4.22 25.38
N ASP A 195 20.95 -4.38 25.07
CA ASP A 195 21.46 -4.81 23.76
C ASP A 195 22.52 -5.88 23.94
N HIS A 196 22.22 -7.05 23.46
CA HIS A 196 23.15 -8.20 23.48
C HIS A 196 23.82 -8.46 22.12
N GLY A 197 23.43 -7.71 21.08
CA GLY A 197 23.90 -7.90 19.70
C GLY A 197 25.22 -7.19 19.37
N GLY A 198 25.52 -6.08 20.05
CA GLY A 198 26.77 -5.32 19.92
C GLY A 198 26.96 -4.56 18.60
N ASN A 199 26.01 -4.57 17.68
CA ASN A 199 26.11 -3.95 16.34
C ASN A 199 25.17 -2.76 16.15
N ALA A 200 24.53 -2.27 17.21
CA ALA A 200 23.54 -1.20 17.15
C ALA A 200 24.12 0.11 16.60
N GLU A 201 25.33 0.48 17.06
CA GLU A 201 26.01 1.70 16.63
C GLU A 201 26.31 1.70 15.13
N ALA A 202 26.91 0.62 14.61
CA ALA A 202 27.22 0.49 13.19
C ALA A 202 25.95 0.52 12.30
N ALA A 203 24.84 -0.05 12.77
CA ALA A 203 23.54 0.01 12.08
C ALA A 203 22.95 1.43 12.10
N ALA A 204 23.06 2.14 13.22
CA ALA A 204 22.62 3.53 13.34
C ALA A 204 23.44 4.47 12.45
N GLU A 205 24.75 4.27 12.35
CA GLU A 205 25.59 5.05 11.44
C GLU A 205 25.20 4.88 9.98
N LYS A 206 24.83 3.67 9.55
CA LYS A 206 24.33 3.43 8.18
C LYS A 206 23.03 4.20 7.92
N LEU A 207 22.10 4.19 8.85
CA LEU A 207 20.86 4.95 8.76
C LEU A 207 21.15 6.45 8.63
N LYS A 208 22.05 6.97 9.46
CA LYS A 208 22.48 8.38 9.44
C LYS A 208 23.13 8.78 8.11
N ALA A 209 23.96 7.92 7.54
CA ALA A 209 24.60 8.17 6.25
C ALA A 209 23.60 8.34 5.10
N GLU A 210 22.46 7.69 5.18
CA GLU A 210 21.33 7.80 4.23
C GLU A 210 20.32 8.92 4.59
N GLY A 211 20.65 9.76 5.56
CA GLY A 211 19.78 10.85 6.01
C GLY A 211 18.54 10.40 6.78
N ILE A 212 18.55 9.18 7.32
CA ILE A 212 17.46 8.62 8.11
C ILE A 212 17.68 8.95 9.58
N THR A 213 16.74 9.65 10.20
CA THR A 213 16.83 10.02 11.62
C THR A 213 16.29 8.89 12.49
N VAL A 214 17.08 8.48 13.47
CA VAL A 214 16.69 7.49 14.46
C VAL A 214 16.34 8.19 15.77
N TYR A 215 15.12 7.99 16.23
CA TYR A 215 14.67 8.38 17.56
C TYR A 215 14.60 7.15 18.45
N THR A 216 15.02 7.27 19.69
CA THR A 216 14.97 6.20 20.68
C THR A 216 14.11 6.61 21.86
N SER A 217 13.34 5.66 22.37
CA SER A 217 12.56 5.82 23.60
C SER A 217 12.81 4.63 24.50
N SER A 218 13.30 4.87 25.70
CA SER A 218 13.42 3.84 26.71
C SER A 218 12.13 3.71 27.52
N VAL A 219 11.74 2.48 27.80
CA VAL A 219 10.57 2.14 28.61
C VAL A 219 11.03 1.31 29.81
N GLY A 220 10.81 1.82 31.02
CA GLY A 220 11.20 1.18 32.26
C GLY A 220 11.58 2.21 33.32
N LYS A 221 11.85 1.74 34.54
CA LYS A 221 12.39 2.55 35.65
C LYS A 221 13.81 2.09 35.97
N ASP A 222 14.63 3.02 36.43
CA ASP A 222 16.01 2.75 36.89
C ASP A 222 16.08 1.78 38.08
N SER A 223 14.96 1.59 38.78
CA SER A 223 14.89 0.70 39.95
C SER A 223 14.88 -0.79 39.62
N GLY A 224 14.90 -1.15 38.34
CA GLY A 224 14.74 -2.53 37.89
C GLY A 224 13.29 -3.02 37.98
N SER A 225 13.03 -4.17 37.43
CA SER A 225 11.72 -4.84 37.53
C SER A 225 11.87 -6.35 37.56
N SER A 226 10.87 -7.04 38.09
CA SER A 226 10.76 -8.48 37.95
C SER A 226 10.39 -8.83 36.53
N VAL A 227 11.10 -9.78 35.93
CA VAL A 227 10.84 -10.28 34.58
C VAL A 227 10.05 -11.59 34.66
N TYR A 228 8.95 -11.68 33.95
CA TYR A 228 8.08 -12.84 33.93
C TYR A 228 8.36 -13.76 32.75
N LEU A 229 8.11 -15.06 32.94
CA LEU A 229 8.29 -16.07 31.90
C LEU A 229 7.27 -15.95 30.78
N ASN A 230 6.02 -15.60 31.11
CA ASN A 230 4.90 -15.45 30.18
C ASN A 230 3.95 -14.36 30.68
N GLU A 231 3.14 -13.81 29.77
CA GLU A 231 2.08 -12.84 30.07
C GLU A 231 0.99 -13.41 31.01
N ASP A 232 0.66 -14.70 30.85
CA ASP A 232 -0.41 -15.37 31.61
C ASP A 232 0.08 -15.98 32.92
N ASP A 233 1.36 -16.33 33.03
CA ASP A 233 1.93 -17.02 34.19
C ASP A 233 3.00 -16.12 34.81
N LYS A 234 2.63 -15.41 35.89
CA LYS A 234 3.51 -14.49 36.62
C LYS A 234 4.63 -15.22 37.39
N GLN A 235 5.19 -16.28 36.77
CA GLN A 235 6.42 -16.87 37.29
C GLN A 235 7.61 -15.99 37.01
N VAL A 236 8.22 -15.49 38.06
CA VAL A 236 9.39 -14.60 38.00
C VAL A 236 10.61 -15.42 37.55
N LEU A 237 11.33 -14.91 36.52
CA LEU A 237 12.64 -15.41 36.16
C LEU A 237 13.60 -15.08 37.30
N ARG A 238 14.24 -16.11 37.85
CA ARG A 238 15.33 -15.93 38.82
C ARG A 238 16.65 -16.18 38.12
N GLY A 239 17.65 -15.35 38.40
CA GLY A 239 19.02 -15.59 37.99
C GLY A 239 19.58 -16.86 38.64
N ASP A 240 20.72 -17.36 38.12
CA ASP A 240 21.41 -18.53 38.66
C ASP A 240 21.85 -18.36 40.13
N ASP A 241 21.91 -17.13 40.60
CA ASP A 241 22.19 -16.70 41.96
C ASP A 241 20.96 -16.64 42.89
N GLY A 242 19.77 -16.88 42.34
CA GLY A 242 18.48 -16.87 43.06
C GLY A 242 17.92 -15.48 43.35
N GLU A 243 18.59 -14.40 42.92
CA GLU A 243 18.06 -13.04 42.94
C GLU A 243 17.09 -12.78 41.77
N VAL A 244 16.14 -11.83 41.97
CA VAL A 244 15.10 -11.46 41.00
C VAL A 244 15.59 -10.29 40.16
#